data_7d287926b4685986f68cab6e336becab
#
_entry.id   7d287926b4685986f68cab6e336becab
#
_cell.length_a   1.000
_cell.length_b   1.000
_cell.length_c   1.000
_cell.angle_alpha   90.00
_cell.angle_beta   90.00
_cell.angle_gamma   90.00
#
_symmetry.space_group_name_H-M   'P 1'
#
loop_
_entity.id
_entity.type
_entity.pdbx_description
1 polymer ?
#
loop_
_entity_poly.entity_id
_entity_poly.type
_entity_poly.pdbx_seq_one_letter_code
_entity_poly.pdbx_strand_id
1 'polypeptide(L)'
;MRAELGAAVSEVGTAAAVADRLCRACVELLQVDGASISLTLDGTQRGTFGASSPTSRHLDELQFTYGEGPCLDAVAGGRPVLIADLADVQDRWPVYAGAVLDAGVSAVFALPVRLSTRPVGALDLYRDRPGPLSEQDLAGAMLAAELAALPLLDMMAAHSQWDAAGQQDDGWTQLASLDLVEVYQATGMIMGALDVAATEALVRLRAYAFAQGLTAGQAAWTIVERQVTLNGPDWQDPHWPKPDSAGRAR
;
A
#
# COMPACT_ATOMS: atom_id res chain seq x y z
N MET A 1 -13.06 22.14 6.62
CA MET A 1 -12.50 20.79 6.84
C MET A 1 -13.57 19.69 6.82
N ARG A 2 -14.47 19.49 7.86
CA ARG A 2 -15.47 18.38 7.85
C ARG A 2 -16.37 18.36 6.61
N ALA A 3 -16.91 19.51 6.20
CA ALA A 3 -17.78 19.62 5.02
C ALA A 3 -17.02 19.32 3.72
N GLU A 4 -15.78 19.73 3.62
CA GLU A 4 -14.94 19.56 2.44
C GLU A 4 -14.47 18.10 2.30
N LEU A 5 -14.00 17.46 3.39
CA LEU A 5 -13.69 16.02 3.40
C LEU A 5 -14.94 15.18 3.11
N GLY A 6 -16.12 15.59 3.67
CA GLY A 6 -17.40 14.95 3.38
C GLY A 6 -17.81 15.09 1.92
N ALA A 7 -17.58 16.24 1.29
CA ALA A 7 -17.86 16.46 -0.13
C ALA A 7 -17.01 15.53 -1.02
N ALA A 8 -15.73 15.33 -0.68
CA ALA A 8 -14.83 14.47 -1.45
C ALA A 8 -15.33 13.01 -1.57
N VAL A 9 -16.02 12.50 -0.54
CA VAL A 9 -16.58 11.14 -0.55
C VAL A 9 -18.03 11.07 -1.02
N SER A 10 -18.73 12.21 -1.16
CA SER A 10 -20.14 12.26 -1.58
C SER A 10 -20.31 12.34 -3.09
N GLU A 11 -19.28 12.69 -3.84
CA GLU A 11 -19.35 12.76 -5.30
C GLU A 11 -19.42 11.38 -5.93
N VAL A 12 -20.29 11.22 -6.92
CA VAL A 12 -20.47 9.97 -7.67
C VAL A 12 -19.17 9.58 -8.40
N GLY A 13 -18.81 8.31 -8.31
CA GLY A 13 -17.61 7.76 -8.95
C GLY A 13 -17.36 6.32 -8.54
N THR A 14 -16.33 5.70 -9.12
CA THR A 14 -15.87 4.38 -8.64
C THR A 14 -15.28 4.54 -7.23
N ALA A 15 -15.31 3.48 -6.44
CA ALA A 15 -14.78 3.49 -5.08
C ALA A 15 -13.31 3.96 -5.02
N ALA A 16 -12.48 3.52 -5.97
CA ALA A 16 -11.09 3.97 -6.09
C ALA A 16 -10.99 5.48 -6.41
N ALA A 17 -11.82 6.00 -7.33
CA ALA A 17 -11.82 7.44 -7.64
C ALA A 17 -12.26 8.29 -6.44
N VAL A 18 -13.20 7.79 -5.61
CA VAL A 18 -13.59 8.43 -4.34
C VAL A 18 -12.43 8.43 -3.35
N ALA A 19 -11.72 7.30 -3.22
CA ALA A 19 -10.54 7.20 -2.36
C ALA A 19 -9.43 8.16 -2.80
N ASP A 20 -9.15 8.26 -4.10
CA ASP A 20 -8.18 9.23 -4.65
C ASP A 20 -8.57 10.68 -4.35
N ARG A 21 -9.86 11.02 -4.49
CA ARG A 21 -10.35 12.38 -4.14
C ARG A 21 -10.17 12.68 -2.65
N LEU A 22 -10.48 11.72 -1.80
CA LEU A 22 -10.27 11.87 -0.35
C LEU A 22 -8.80 12.10 -0.03
N CYS A 23 -7.88 11.34 -0.65
CA CYS A 23 -6.44 11.55 -0.49
C CYS A 23 -6.01 12.96 -0.94
N ARG A 24 -6.52 13.45 -2.09
CA ARG A 24 -6.24 14.82 -2.54
C ARG A 24 -6.80 15.87 -1.58
N ALA A 25 -8.02 15.68 -1.08
CA ALA A 25 -8.61 16.58 -0.08
C ALA A 25 -7.78 16.61 1.21
N CYS A 26 -7.17 15.50 1.64
CA CYS A 26 -6.24 15.50 2.77
C CYS A 26 -5.04 16.42 2.51
N VAL A 27 -4.44 16.37 1.32
CA VAL A 27 -3.31 17.25 0.96
C VAL A 27 -3.73 18.73 0.91
N GLU A 28 -4.91 19.03 0.42
CA GLU A 28 -5.42 20.41 0.33
C GLU A 28 -5.80 21.01 1.68
N LEU A 29 -6.29 20.20 2.62
CA LEU A 29 -6.89 20.67 3.88
C LEU A 29 -6.01 20.49 5.10
N LEU A 30 -5.06 19.56 5.05
CA LEU A 30 -4.11 19.26 6.11
C LEU A 30 -2.72 19.71 5.66
N GLN A 31 -1.84 20.02 6.60
CA GLN A 31 -0.47 20.42 6.26
C GLN A 31 0.40 19.17 5.95
N VAL A 32 0.05 18.44 4.88
CA VAL A 32 0.77 17.25 4.40
C VAL A 32 1.02 17.36 2.90
N ASP A 33 2.05 16.68 2.40
CA ASP A 33 2.51 16.78 1.02
C ASP A 33 2.02 15.59 0.18
N GLY A 34 1.55 14.53 0.83
CA GLY A 34 0.97 13.36 0.16
C GLY A 34 0.03 12.57 1.07
N ALA A 35 -0.84 11.77 0.46
CA ALA A 35 -1.74 10.86 1.15
C ALA A 35 -2.00 9.60 0.32
N SER A 36 -2.16 8.45 0.99
CA SER A 36 -2.61 7.20 0.39
C SER A 36 -3.54 6.44 1.34
N ILE A 37 -4.36 5.57 0.78
CA ILE A 37 -5.19 4.62 1.52
C ILE A 37 -4.79 3.23 1.08
N SER A 38 -4.27 2.45 2.01
CA SER A 38 -3.97 1.03 1.81
C SER A 38 -5.05 0.13 2.38
N LEU A 39 -5.19 -1.04 1.79
CA LEU A 39 -6.06 -2.10 2.30
C LEU A 39 -5.24 -3.24 2.86
N THR A 40 -5.74 -3.81 3.95
CA THR A 40 -5.14 -4.99 4.59
C THR A 40 -6.21 -6.04 4.83
N LEU A 41 -5.85 -7.28 4.62
CA LEU A 41 -6.68 -8.43 4.96
C LEU A 41 -5.83 -9.39 5.78
N ASP A 42 -6.37 -9.80 6.95
CA ASP A 42 -5.71 -10.74 7.87
C ASP A 42 -4.26 -10.33 8.21
N GLY A 43 -4.03 -9.01 8.40
CA GLY A 43 -2.73 -8.44 8.72
C GLY A 43 -1.75 -8.34 7.56
N THR A 44 -2.18 -8.71 6.36
CA THR A 44 -1.36 -8.57 5.13
C THR A 44 -1.92 -7.43 4.28
N GLN A 45 -1.07 -6.47 3.91
CA GLN A 45 -1.45 -5.42 2.97
C GLN A 45 -1.83 -6.04 1.62
N ARG A 46 -2.96 -5.59 1.04
CA ARG A 46 -3.51 -6.11 -0.22
C ARG A 46 -3.29 -5.16 -1.38
N GLY A 47 -3.02 -3.89 -1.11
CA GLY A 47 -2.73 -2.90 -2.14
C GLY A 47 -3.15 -1.50 -1.76
N THR A 48 -2.83 -0.56 -2.65
CA THR A 48 -3.18 0.85 -2.55
C THR A 48 -4.57 1.07 -3.14
N PHE A 49 -5.52 1.40 -2.29
CA PHE A 49 -6.91 1.67 -2.68
C PHE A 49 -7.10 3.06 -3.28
N GLY A 50 -6.36 4.05 -2.76
CA GLY A 50 -6.37 5.41 -3.27
C GLY A 50 -5.08 6.14 -2.93
N ALA A 51 -4.75 7.15 -3.75
CA ALA A 51 -3.58 7.99 -3.52
C ALA A 51 -3.79 9.41 -4.06
N SER A 52 -3.16 10.39 -3.42
CA SER A 52 -3.19 11.79 -3.88
C SER A 52 -2.33 12.03 -5.12
N SER A 53 -1.30 11.21 -5.30
CA SER A 53 -0.33 11.32 -6.40
C SER A 53 0.33 9.96 -6.69
N PRO A 54 1.01 9.82 -7.86
CA PRO A 54 1.83 8.63 -8.14
C PRO A 54 2.93 8.39 -7.09
N THR A 55 3.52 9.45 -6.55
CA THR A 55 4.53 9.35 -5.49
C THR A 55 3.93 8.76 -4.22
N SER A 56 2.76 9.25 -3.78
CA SER A 56 2.08 8.71 -2.59
C SER A 56 1.70 7.24 -2.77
N ARG A 57 1.28 6.84 -3.97
CA ARG A 57 1.02 5.43 -4.32
C ARG A 57 2.29 4.59 -4.21
N HIS A 58 3.39 5.07 -4.77
CA HIS A 58 4.69 4.38 -4.70
C HIS A 58 5.15 4.19 -3.24
N LEU A 59 5.03 5.22 -2.39
CA LEU A 59 5.39 5.13 -0.97
C LEU A 59 4.57 4.07 -0.21
N ASP A 60 3.28 3.94 -0.54
CA ASP A 60 2.42 2.89 0.02
C ASP A 60 2.83 1.49 -0.48
N GLU A 61 3.12 1.35 -1.78
CA GLU A 61 3.60 0.09 -2.37
C GLU A 61 4.93 -0.39 -1.76
N LEU A 62 5.78 0.52 -1.27
CA LEU A 62 7.02 0.14 -0.58
C LEU A 62 6.72 -0.63 0.71
N GLN A 63 5.67 -0.28 1.46
CA GLN A 63 5.27 -1.02 2.67
C GLN A 63 4.84 -2.45 2.33
N PHE A 64 4.10 -2.62 1.24
CA PHE A 64 3.76 -3.95 0.74
C PHE A 64 5.00 -4.72 0.29
N THR A 65 5.90 -4.07 -0.45
CA THR A 65 7.11 -4.70 -1.01
C THR A 65 8.05 -5.18 0.09
N TYR A 66 8.29 -4.36 1.10
CA TYR A 66 9.21 -4.69 2.18
C TYR A 66 8.55 -5.46 3.32
N GLY A 67 7.22 -5.45 3.41
CA GLY A 67 6.48 -6.12 4.48
C GLY A 67 6.67 -5.44 5.84
N GLU A 68 7.08 -4.19 5.85
CA GLU A 68 7.27 -3.36 7.04
C GLU A 68 6.81 -1.92 6.77
N GLY A 69 6.45 -1.19 7.82
CA GLY A 69 6.06 0.21 7.73
C GLY A 69 4.95 0.61 8.68
N PRO A 70 4.72 1.93 8.81
CA PRO A 70 3.73 2.50 9.74
C PRO A 70 2.30 2.02 9.51
N CYS A 71 1.88 1.80 8.26
CA CYS A 71 0.56 1.28 7.90
C CYS A 71 0.31 -0.10 8.56
N LEU A 72 1.26 -1.03 8.38
CA LEU A 72 1.13 -2.38 8.92
C LEU A 72 1.04 -2.36 10.46
N ASP A 73 1.85 -1.53 11.10
CA ASP A 73 1.82 -1.35 12.55
C ASP A 73 0.53 -0.68 13.04
N ALA A 74 0.00 0.31 12.30
CA ALA A 74 -1.25 0.98 12.64
C ALA A 74 -2.43 0.00 12.57
N VAL A 75 -2.48 -0.85 11.55
CA VAL A 75 -3.50 -1.87 11.37
C VAL A 75 -3.38 -2.95 12.45
N ALA A 76 -2.18 -3.49 12.66
CA ALA A 76 -1.94 -4.53 13.67
C ALA A 76 -2.25 -4.06 15.09
N GLY A 77 -1.85 -2.82 15.43
CA GLY A 77 -2.11 -2.21 16.74
C GLY A 77 -3.51 -1.60 16.90
N GLY A 78 -4.24 -1.42 15.80
CA GLY A 78 -5.54 -0.74 15.78
C GLY A 78 -5.50 0.70 16.32
N ARG A 79 -4.39 1.39 16.18
CA ARG A 79 -4.16 2.76 16.70
C ARG A 79 -3.26 3.53 15.75
N PRO A 80 -3.36 4.88 15.72
CA PRO A 80 -2.46 5.70 14.91
C PRO A 80 -0.98 5.44 15.23
N VAL A 81 -0.15 5.43 14.18
CA VAL A 81 1.31 5.44 14.25
C VAL A 81 1.76 6.78 13.66
N LEU A 82 2.24 7.67 14.51
CA LEU A 82 2.54 9.05 14.15
C LEU A 82 4.05 9.26 14.27
N ILE A 83 4.74 9.30 13.15
CA ILE A 83 6.20 9.48 13.06
C ILE A 83 6.51 10.89 12.60
N ALA A 84 6.91 11.71 13.53
CA ALA A 84 7.23 13.12 13.28
C ALA A 84 8.60 13.30 12.61
N ASP A 85 9.52 12.36 12.83
CA ASP A 85 10.81 12.31 12.14
C ASP A 85 11.16 10.86 11.86
N LEU A 86 11.21 10.50 10.58
CA LEU A 86 11.48 9.13 10.16
C LEU A 86 12.95 8.73 10.40
N ALA A 87 13.85 9.72 10.44
CA ALA A 87 15.26 9.48 10.73
C ALA A 87 15.48 8.93 12.15
N ASP A 88 14.61 9.29 13.10
CA ASP A 88 14.71 8.85 14.51
C ASP A 88 14.28 7.40 14.72
N VAL A 89 13.64 6.77 13.73
CA VAL A 89 13.02 5.44 13.85
C VAL A 89 13.46 4.44 12.78
N GLN A 90 14.59 4.67 12.13
CA GLN A 90 15.10 3.81 11.07
C GLN A 90 15.29 2.35 11.53
N ASP A 91 15.67 2.12 12.77
CA ASP A 91 15.83 0.77 13.33
C ASP A 91 14.49 -0.03 13.39
N ARG A 92 13.35 0.67 13.37
CA ARG A 92 12.02 0.03 13.42
C ARG A 92 11.61 -0.55 12.08
N TRP A 93 11.94 0.14 10.99
CA TRP A 93 11.65 -0.27 9.60
C TRP A 93 12.88 0.02 8.74
N PRO A 94 13.93 -0.83 8.85
CA PRO A 94 15.25 -0.48 8.30
C PRO A 94 15.26 -0.24 6.79
N VAL A 95 14.45 -1.00 6.05
CA VAL A 95 14.38 -0.90 4.58
C VAL A 95 13.41 0.20 4.16
N TYR A 96 12.20 0.19 4.72
CA TYR A 96 11.16 1.16 4.38
C TYR A 96 11.57 2.58 4.73
N ALA A 97 12.06 2.83 5.96
CA ALA A 97 12.43 4.17 6.40
C ALA A 97 13.53 4.77 5.52
N GLY A 98 14.54 3.99 5.16
CA GLY A 98 15.60 4.41 4.25
C GLY A 98 15.06 4.81 2.88
N ALA A 99 14.23 3.96 2.27
CA ALA A 99 13.67 4.22 0.95
C ALA A 99 12.75 5.46 0.92
N VAL A 100 11.99 5.68 1.98
CA VAL A 100 11.08 6.84 2.10
C VAL A 100 11.86 8.14 2.31
N LEU A 101 12.93 8.10 3.13
CA LEU A 101 13.84 9.22 3.29
C LEU A 101 14.56 9.57 1.96
N ASP A 102 15.00 8.57 1.21
CA ASP A 102 15.60 8.75 -0.12
C ASP A 102 14.62 9.35 -1.13
N ALA A 103 13.32 9.09 -0.97
CA ALA A 103 12.25 9.72 -1.74
C ALA A 103 11.90 11.15 -1.28
N GLY A 104 12.62 11.69 -0.27
CA GLY A 104 12.46 13.05 0.21
C GLY A 104 11.36 13.24 1.26
N VAL A 105 10.80 12.17 1.81
CA VAL A 105 9.77 12.23 2.86
C VAL A 105 10.40 12.06 4.23
N SER A 106 10.11 12.98 5.15
CA SER A 106 10.69 13.02 6.49
C SER A 106 9.73 12.60 7.60
N ALA A 107 8.41 12.69 7.39
CA ALA A 107 7.43 12.30 8.39
C ALA A 107 6.29 11.49 7.76
N VAL A 108 5.79 10.49 8.50
CA VAL A 108 4.68 9.62 8.07
C VAL A 108 3.69 9.43 9.22
N PHE A 109 2.40 9.59 8.92
CA PHE A 109 1.34 9.44 9.90
C PHE A 109 0.31 8.43 9.37
N ALA A 110 0.30 7.25 9.94
CA ALA A 110 -0.60 6.16 9.56
C ALA A 110 -1.78 6.08 10.54
N LEU A 111 -3.01 6.21 10.02
CA LEU A 111 -4.24 6.17 10.78
C LEU A 111 -5.08 4.97 10.33
N PRO A 112 -5.45 4.04 11.25
CA PRO A 112 -6.20 2.85 10.84
C PRO A 112 -7.59 3.20 10.31
N VAL A 113 -7.91 2.69 9.11
CA VAL A 113 -9.27 2.72 8.53
C VAL A 113 -10.03 1.53 9.09
N ARG A 114 -11.23 1.76 9.61
CA ARG A 114 -12.00 0.72 10.30
C ARG A 114 -13.36 0.49 9.66
N LEU A 115 -13.73 -0.76 9.52
CA LEU A 115 -15.10 -1.19 9.32
C LEU A 115 -15.64 -1.71 10.66
N SER A 116 -16.54 -0.98 11.28
CA SER A 116 -16.97 -1.22 12.67
C SER A 116 -15.76 -1.17 13.63
N THR A 117 -15.41 -2.27 14.25
CA THR A 117 -14.28 -2.36 15.19
C THR A 117 -13.00 -2.90 14.56
N ARG A 118 -13.07 -3.47 13.36
CA ARG A 118 -11.95 -4.14 12.71
C ARG A 118 -11.18 -3.17 11.81
N PRO A 119 -9.87 -3.01 12.01
CA PRO A 119 -9.03 -2.32 11.04
C PRO A 119 -8.97 -3.11 9.73
N VAL A 120 -9.19 -2.44 8.60
CA VAL A 120 -9.19 -3.02 7.25
C VAL A 120 -8.18 -2.35 6.33
N GLY A 121 -7.45 -1.38 6.84
CA GLY A 121 -6.45 -0.63 6.12
C GLY A 121 -5.94 0.54 6.94
N ALA A 122 -5.19 1.42 6.31
CA ALA A 122 -4.76 2.68 6.88
C ALA A 122 -4.86 3.83 5.87
N LEU A 123 -5.07 5.03 6.38
CA LEU A 123 -4.79 6.29 5.71
C LEU A 123 -3.38 6.71 6.12
N ASP A 124 -2.47 6.78 5.17
CA ASP A 124 -1.11 7.25 5.36
C ASP A 124 -0.99 8.69 4.84
N LEU A 125 -0.43 9.56 5.66
CA LEU A 125 -0.13 10.95 5.32
C LEU A 125 1.37 11.15 5.34
N TYR A 126 1.90 11.80 4.31
CA TYR A 126 3.32 12.00 4.08
C TYR A 126 3.68 13.48 4.16
N ARG A 127 4.87 13.79 4.70
CA ARG A 127 5.38 15.14 4.78
C ARG A 127 6.87 15.18 4.45
N ASP A 128 7.29 16.15 3.62
CA ASP A 128 8.67 16.34 3.18
C ASP A 128 9.58 16.86 4.30
N ARG A 129 8.98 17.48 5.33
CA ARG A 129 9.66 18.06 6.48
C ARG A 129 9.32 17.31 7.77
N PRO A 130 10.25 17.19 8.70
CA PRO A 130 9.97 16.62 10.02
C PRO A 130 9.05 17.55 10.83
N GLY A 131 8.41 16.98 11.84
CA GLY A 131 7.54 17.66 12.78
C GLY A 131 6.19 16.97 12.96
N PRO A 132 5.56 17.08 14.14
CA PRO A 132 4.26 16.47 14.42
C PRO A 132 3.14 17.14 13.64
N LEU A 133 2.02 16.45 13.47
CA LEU A 133 0.77 17.08 13.06
C LEU A 133 0.28 18.04 14.15
N SER A 134 -0.32 19.17 13.75
CA SER A 134 -1.06 20.00 14.69
C SER A 134 -2.29 19.24 15.22
N GLU A 135 -2.83 19.65 16.35
CA GLU A 135 -4.07 19.06 16.88
C GLU A 135 -5.23 19.13 15.88
N GLN A 136 -5.31 20.22 15.12
CA GLN A 136 -6.32 20.40 14.09
C GLN A 136 -6.11 19.45 12.90
N ASP A 137 -4.87 19.29 12.44
CA ASP A 137 -4.56 18.37 11.34
C ASP A 137 -4.75 16.91 11.76
N LEU A 138 -4.38 16.56 12.99
CA LEU A 138 -4.62 15.22 13.53
C LEU A 138 -6.13 14.92 13.62
N ALA A 139 -6.94 15.85 14.11
CA ALA A 139 -8.40 15.68 14.13
C ALA A 139 -8.98 15.54 12.72
N GLY A 140 -8.46 16.30 11.75
CA GLY A 140 -8.84 16.18 10.34
C GLY A 140 -8.43 14.84 9.74
N ALA A 141 -7.23 14.35 10.04
CA ALA A 141 -6.72 13.08 9.60
C ALA A 141 -7.55 11.90 10.17
N MET A 142 -7.91 11.97 11.45
CA MET A 142 -8.80 10.96 12.06
C MET A 142 -10.18 10.92 11.38
N LEU A 143 -10.75 12.09 11.08
CA LEU A 143 -12.01 12.17 10.34
C LEU A 143 -11.86 11.62 8.92
N ALA A 144 -10.76 11.92 8.22
CA ALA A 144 -10.52 11.38 6.88
C ALA A 144 -10.38 9.85 6.90
N ALA A 145 -9.71 9.28 7.92
CA ALA A 145 -9.62 7.84 8.10
C ALA A 145 -11.01 7.19 8.36
N GLU A 146 -11.91 7.86 9.10
CA GLU A 146 -13.29 7.40 9.25
C GLU A 146 -14.06 7.44 7.91
N LEU A 147 -13.90 8.52 7.14
CA LEU A 147 -14.57 8.68 5.85
C LEU A 147 -14.03 7.72 4.78
N ALA A 148 -12.77 7.29 4.88
CA ALA A 148 -12.17 6.30 3.98
C ALA A 148 -12.88 4.93 4.02
N ALA A 149 -13.64 4.65 5.09
CA ALA A 149 -14.46 3.44 5.17
C ALA A 149 -15.67 3.45 4.20
N LEU A 150 -16.17 4.63 3.80
CA LEU A 150 -17.38 4.73 2.96
C LEU A 150 -17.19 4.13 1.57
N PRO A 151 -16.18 4.53 0.78
CA PRO A 151 -15.95 3.91 -0.54
C PRO A 151 -15.64 2.41 -0.46
N LEU A 152 -15.09 1.94 0.65
CA LEU A 152 -14.88 0.51 0.90
C LEU A 152 -16.21 -0.22 1.09
N LEU A 153 -17.13 0.36 1.87
CA LEU A 153 -18.48 -0.19 2.07
C LEU A 153 -19.26 -0.22 0.76
N ASP A 154 -19.20 0.84 -0.05
CA ASP A 154 -19.88 0.91 -1.34
C ASP A 154 -19.36 -0.18 -2.29
N MET A 155 -18.04 -0.41 -2.31
CA MET A 155 -17.45 -1.47 -3.10
C MET A 155 -17.91 -2.86 -2.63
N MET A 156 -17.93 -3.12 -1.33
CA MET A 156 -18.41 -4.38 -0.75
C MET A 156 -19.92 -4.58 -1.02
N ALA A 157 -20.75 -3.52 -0.94
CA ALA A 157 -22.17 -3.60 -1.21
C ALA A 157 -22.47 -3.88 -2.70
N ALA A 158 -21.73 -3.29 -3.61
CA ALA A 158 -21.84 -3.57 -5.04
C ALA A 158 -21.56 -5.04 -5.35
N HIS A 159 -20.63 -5.67 -4.62
CA HIS A 159 -20.29 -7.09 -4.79
C HIS A 159 -21.34 -8.03 -4.24
N SER A 160 -21.94 -7.73 -3.08
CA SER A 160 -22.99 -8.60 -2.51
C SER A 160 -24.24 -8.71 -3.42
N GLN A 161 -24.47 -7.74 -4.31
CA GLN A 161 -25.55 -7.79 -5.30
C GLN A 161 -25.22 -8.70 -6.50
N TRP A 162 -23.92 -8.89 -6.82
CA TRP A 162 -23.46 -9.78 -7.89
C TRP A 162 -23.42 -11.25 -7.44
N ASP A 163 -23.05 -11.51 -6.17
CA ASP A 163 -23.09 -12.85 -5.57
C ASP A 163 -24.51 -13.44 -5.51
N ALA A 164 -25.52 -12.59 -5.34
CA ALA A 164 -26.92 -12.98 -5.42
C ALA A 164 -27.34 -13.49 -6.83
N ALA A 165 -26.50 -13.25 -7.85
CA ALA A 165 -26.69 -13.73 -9.22
C ALA A 165 -25.96 -15.05 -9.55
N GLY A 166 -25.33 -15.70 -8.55
CA GLY A 166 -24.86 -17.09 -8.66
C GLY A 166 -23.43 -17.29 -9.16
N GLN A 167 -22.57 -16.28 -9.12
CA GLN A 167 -21.12 -16.43 -9.29
C GLN A 167 -20.43 -16.31 -7.92
N GLN A 168 -19.91 -17.44 -7.44
CA GLN A 168 -19.04 -17.48 -6.27
C GLN A 168 -17.68 -16.88 -6.65
N ASP A 169 -17.55 -15.56 -6.52
CA ASP A 169 -16.25 -14.91 -6.49
C ASP A 169 -16.16 -14.12 -5.18
N ASP A 170 -15.16 -14.45 -4.36
CA ASP A 170 -14.93 -13.77 -3.08
C ASP A 170 -14.77 -12.27 -3.35
N GLY A 171 -15.68 -11.43 -2.83
CA GLY A 171 -15.63 -9.97 -2.99
C GLY A 171 -14.28 -9.36 -2.53
N TRP A 172 -13.54 -10.11 -1.72
CA TRP A 172 -12.16 -9.84 -1.36
C TRP A 172 -11.16 -10.08 -2.49
N THR A 173 -11.45 -10.96 -3.44
CA THR A 173 -10.60 -11.20 -4.62
C THR A 173 -10.60 -9.98 -5.54
N GLN A 174 -11.71 -9.26 -5.64
CA GLN A 174 -11.77 -8.02 -6.43
C GLN A 174 -11.21 -6.80 -5.68
N LEU A 175 -11.30 -6.75 -4.34
CA LEU A 175 -10.56 -5.81 -3.51
C LEU A 175 -9.05 -5.97 -3.71
N ALA A 176 -8.61 -7.21 -3.85
CA ALA A 176 -7.23 -7.55 -4.15
C ALA A 176 -6.81 -7.18 -5.58
N SER A 177 -7.77 -7.01 -6.51
CA SER A 177 -7.48 -6.81 -7.93
C SER A 177 -7.17 -5.36 -8.32
N LEU A 178 -7.35 -4.38 -7.44
CA LEU A 178 -7.26 -2.97 -7.83
C LEU A 178 -5.85 -2.52 -8.21
N ASP A 179 -4.78 -3.14 -7.64
CA ASP A 179 -3.39 -2.83 -8.02
C ASP A 179 -2.44 -4.04 -7.89
N LEU A 180 -2.94 -5.24 -7.64
CA LEU A 180 -2.11 -6.43 -7.39
C LEU A 180 -2.47 -7.64 -8.28
N VAL A 181 -3.22 -7.45 -9.36
CA VAL A 181 -3.53 -8.55 -10.31
C VAL A 181 -2.24 -9.22 -10.76
N GLU A 182 -1.27 -8.41 -11.15
CA GLU A 182 0.05 -8.88 -11.60
C GLU A 182 0.80 -9.60 -10.47
N VAL A 183 0.69 -9.13 -9.22
CA VAL A 183 1.31 -9.77 -8.05
C VAL A 183 0.73 -11.15 -7.81
N TYR A 184 -0.60 -11.31 -7.91
CA TYR A 184 -1.24 -12.63 -7.78
C TYR A 184 -0.90 -13.55 -8.95
N GLN A 185 -0.91 -13.02 -10.17
CA GLN A 185 -0.52 -13.79 -11.37
C GLN A 185 0.94 -14.22 -11.29
N ALA A 186 1.85 -13.30 -10.97
CA ALA A 186 3.26 -13.62 -10.80
C ALA A 186 3.49 -14.63 -9.66
N THR A 187 2.79 -14.47 -8.54
CA THR A 187 2.84 -15.43 -7.43
C THR A 187 2.42 -16.82 -7.90
N GLY A 188 1.32 -16.93 -8.64
CA GLY A 188 0.87 -18.19 -9.24
C GLY A 188 1.88 -18.78 -10.24
N MET A 189 2.51 -17.95 -11.06
CA MET A 189 3.57 -18.38 -11.99
C MET A 189 4.80 -18.89 -11.23
N ILE A 190 5.23 -18.22 -10.16
CA ILE A 190 6.34 -18.65 -9.29
C ILE A 190 6.00 -19.98 -8.61
N MET A 191 4.78 -20.14 -8.07
CA MET A 191 4.31 -21.40 -7.48
C MET A 191 4.44 -22.56 -8.48
N GLY A 192 3.93 -22.37 -9.70
CA GLY A 192 3.99 -23.41 -10.73
C GLY A 192 5.39 -23.71 -11.26
N ALA A 193 6.26 -22.70 -11.33
CA ALA A 193 7.62 -22.86 -11.86
C ALA A 193 8.58 -23.48 -10.84
N LEU A 194 8.40 -23.18 -9.54
CA LEU A 194 9.33 -23.57 -8.48
C LEU A 194 8.77 -24.63 -7.51
N ASP A 195 7.53 -25.05 -7.70
CA ASP A 195 6.80 -26.00 -6.83
C ASP A 195 6.81 -25.57 -5.36
N VAL A 196 6.48 -24.31 -5.10
CA VAL A 196 6.47 -23.70 -3.76
C VAL A 196 5.07 -23.23 -3.36
N ALA A 197 4.82 -23.09 -2.06
CA ALA A 197 3.55 -22.54 -1.54
C ALA A 197 3.41 -21.04 -1.85
N ALA A 198 2.16 -20.52 -1.87
CA ALA A 198 1.86 -19.13 -2.21
C ALA A 198 2.59 -18.12 -1.30
N THR A 199 2.70 -18.42 0.00
CA THR A 199 3.44 -17.59 0.96
C THR A 199 4.91 -17.48 0.61
N GLU A 200 5.55 -18.59 0.24
CA GLU A 200 6.95 -18.60 -0.20
C GLU A 200 7.13 -17.91 -1.54
N ALA A 201 6.22 -18.15 -2.50
CA ALA A 201 6.24 -17.49 -3.80
C ALA A 201 6.18 -15.97 -3.67
N LEU A 202 5.32 -15.44 -2.78
CA LEU A 202 5.23 -14.00 -2.48
C LEU A 202 6.52 -13.47 -1.83
N VAL A 203 7.12 -14.21 -0.92
CA VAL A 203 8.42 -13.83 -0.31
C VAL A 203 9.49 -13.74 -1.38
N ARG A 204 9.56 -14.70 -2.30
CA ARG A 204 10.52 -14.69 -3.43
C ARG A 204 10.28 -13.52 -4.38
N LEU A 205 9.02 -13.21 -4.71
CA LEU A 205 8.67 -12.04 -5.52
C LEU A 205 9.16 -10.74 -4.86
N ARG A 206 8.92 -10.57 -3.55
CA ARG A 206 9.37 -9.41 -2.79
C ARG A 206 10.90 -9.32 -2.73
N ALA A 207 11.58 -10.44 -2.52
CA ALA A 207 13.04 -10.49 -2.54
C ALA A 207 13.61 -10.10 -3.91
N TYR A 208 12.99 -10.59 -5.00
CA TYR A 208 13.35 -10.18 -6.35
C TYR A 208 13.13 -8.69 -6.58
N ALA A 209 11.96 -8.17 -6.20
CA ALA A 209 11.65 -6.75 -6.30
C ALA A 209 12.70 -5.90 -5.57
N PHE A 210 13.01 -6.25 -4.34
CA PHE A 210 14.04 -5.59 -3.54
C PHE A 210 15.41 -5.60 -4.23
N ALA A 211 15.86 -6.77 -4.72
CA ALA A 211 17.16 -6.92 -5.38
C ALA A 211 17.27 -6.09 -6.68
N GLN A 212 16.15 -5.87 -7.37
CA GLN A 212 16.10 -5.08 -8.60
C GLN A 212 15.78 -3.59 -8.36
N GLY A 213 15.56 -3.15 -7.12
CA GLY A 213 15.12 -1.79 -6.79
C GLY A 213 13.73 -1.47 -7.35
N LEU A 214 12.85 -2.48 -7.46
CA LEU A 214 11.48 -2.37 -7.95
C LEU A 214 10.48 -2.48 -6.81
N THR A 215 9.24 -2.02 -7.02
CA THR A 215 8.11 -2.44 -6.19
C THR A 215 7.69 -3.87 -6.54
N ALA A 216 6.98 -4.54 -5.63
CA ALA A 216 6.47 -5.89 -5.91
C ALA A 216 5.52 -5.92 -7.12
N GLY A 217 4.74 -4.85 -7.34
CA GLY A 217 3.89 -4.68 -8.53
C GLY A 217 4.70 -4.59 -9.82
N GLN A 218 5.74 -3.75 -9.84
CA GLN A 218 6.66 -3.63 -10.99
C GLN A 218 7.37 -4.94 -11.30
N ALA A 219 7.89 -5.63 -10.26
CA ALA A 219 8.52 -6.93 -10.42
C ALA A 219 7.54 -7.99 -10.93
N ALA A 220 6.32 -8.00 -10.42
CA ALA A 220 5.26 -8.89 -10.87
C ALA A 220 4.92 -8.68 -12.35
N TRP A 221 4.80 -7.43 -12.78
CA TRP A 221 4.56 -7.10 -14.18
C TRP A 221 5.64 -7.67 -15.10
N THR A 222 6.94 -7.56 -14.76
CA THR A 222 8.04 -8.13 -15.56
C THR A 222 7.94 -9.65 -15.67
N ILE A 223 7.44 -10.32 -14.62
CA ILE A 223 7.25 -11.78 -14.61
C ILE A 223 6.07 -12.18 -15.50
N VAL A 224 4.94 -11.49 -15.35
CA VAL A 224 3.71 -11.76 -16.12
C VAL A 224 3.95 -11.56 -17.63
N GLU A 225 4.65 -10.49 -18.00
CA GLU A 225 5.05 -10.19 -19.38
C GLU A 225 6.19 -11.10 -19.89
N ARG A 226 6.60 -12.09 -19.09
CA ARG A 226 7.68 -13.04 -19.43
C ARG A 226 9.02 -12.40 -19.79
N GLN A 227 9.29 -11.22 -19.27
CA GLN A 227 10.58 -10.56 -19.40
C GLN A 227 11.66 -11.22 -18.53
N VAL A 228 11.24 -12.05 -17.58
CA VAL A 228 12.10 -12.78 -16.63
C VAL A 228 11.82 -14.28 -16.71
N THR A 229 12.87 -15.09 -16.73
CA THR A 229 12.77 -16.55 -16.77
C THR A 229 12.84 -17.12 -15.35
N LEU A 230 11.74 -17.65 -14.83
CA LEU A 230 11.62 -18.16 -13.46
C LEU A 230 12.47 -19.40 -13.14
N ASN A 231 12.98 -20.09 -14.16
CA ASN A 231 13.86 -21.28 -14.02
C ASN A 231 15.35 -20.95 -14.14
N GLY A 232 15.71 -19.66 -14.17
CA GLY A 232 17.10 -19.22 -14.22
C GLY A 232 17.81 -19.37 -12.86
N PRO A 233 19.16 -19.32 -12.83
CA PRO A 233 19.95 -19.41 -11.60
C PRO A 233 19.55 -18.38 -10.56
N ASP A 234 19.04 -17.24 -10.99
CA ASP A 234 18.62 -16.13 -10.13
C ASP A 234 17.44 -16.47 -9.20
N TRP A 235 16.67 -17.54 -9.47
CA TRP A 235 15.50 -17.94 -8.67
C TRP A 235 15.75 -19.20 -7.83
N GLN A 236 16.87 -19.90 -8.06
CA GLN A 236 17.22 -21.16 -7.39
C GLN A 236 18.22 -20.97 -6.25
N ASP A 237 18.93 -19.82 -6.20
CA ASP A 237 19.95 -19.57 -5.19
C ASP A 237 19.32 -18.91 -3.95
N PRO A 238 19.37 -19.54 -2.75
CA PRO A 238 19.00 -18.90 -1.49
C PRO A 238 19.93 -17.72 -1.11
N HIS A 239 21.07 -17.58 -1.79
CA HIS A 239 22.01 -16.47 -1.64
C HIS A 239 21.92 -15.53 -2.84
N TRP A 240 20.81 -14.77 -2.94
CA TRP A 240 20.61 -13.76 -3.97
C TRP A 240 21.82 -12.83 -4.11
N PRO A 241 22.39 -12.62 -5.32
CA PRO A 241 23.50 -11.72 -5.50
C PRO A 241 23.11 -10.28 -5.15
N LYS A 242 23.95 -9.62 -4.35
CA LYS A 242 23.82 -8.18 -4.10
C LYS A 242 23.89 -7.47 -5.46
N PRO A 243 23.06 -6.43 -5.70
CA PRO A 243 23.17 -5.65 -6.93
C PRO A 243 24.59 -5.12 -7.04
N ASP A 244 25.25 -5.40 -8.16
CA ASP A 244 26.57 -4.84 -8.47
C ASP A 244 26.48 -3.32 -8.42
N SER A 245 27.32 -2.71 -7.62
CA SER A 245 27.50 -1.26 -7.48
C SER A 245 28.12 -0.60 -8.73
N ALA A 246 27.99 -1.22 -9.90
CA ALA A 246 28.54 -0.80 -11.17
C ALA A 246 27.45 -0.39 -12.17
N GLY A 247 26.79 0.74 -11.92
CA GLY A 247 25.77 1.31 -12.81
C GLY A 247 25.60 2.81 -12.69
N ARG A 248 26.52 3.52 -12.04
CA ARG A 248 26.63 4.98 -12.23
C ARG A 248 27.75 5.27 -13.22
N ALA A 249 27.43 5.28 -14.48
CA ALA A 249 28.25 5.96 -15.48
C ALA A 249 27.47 6.24 -16.75
N ARG A 250 27.20 7.52 -16.93
CA ARG A 250 26.99 8.38 -18.10
C ARG A 250 25.56 8.67 -18.52
#